data_85173f692ec94a603e9116e6eb0946d0
#
_entry.id   85173f692ec94a603e9116e6eb0946d0
#
_cell.length_a   1.000
_cell.length_b   1.000
_cell.length_c   1.000
_cell.angle_alpha   90.00
_cell.angle_beta   90.00
_cell.angle_gamma   90.00
#
_symmetry.space_group_name_H-M   'P 1'
#
loop_
_entity.id
_entity.type
_entity.pdbx_description
1 polymer ?
#
loop_
_entity_poly.entity_id
_entity_poly.type
_entity_poly.pdbx_seq_one_letter_code
_entity_poly.pdbx_strand_id
1 'polypeptide(L)'
;EDCYHRGRIYEYEKNYEAARDELKTAMEQGYEDAMLLLGRVYLEMEDSPSARSMYQEYLQKSEQGAKAYNGLAMCDIYDGAYDSALENIAQGLKENSKEDEQGLLYNEIVAYEYKRDFATAKEKMKTYLEQYPEDEAALRENEFLSTR
;
A
#
# COMPACT_ATOMS: atom_id res chain seq x y z
N GLU A 1 -1.89 8.82 21.87
CA GLU A 1 -0.84 7.76 21.75
C GLU A 1 -1.42 6.39 22.02
N ASP A 2 -2.15 6.22 23.13
CA ASP A 2 -2.73 4.91 23.51
C ASP A 2 -3.71 4.36 22.48
N CYS A 3 -4.59 5.20 21.89
CA CYS A 3 -5.54 4.80 20.87
C CYS A 3 -4.84 4.30 19.60
N TYR A 4 -3.77 4.95 19.18
CA TYR A 4 -2.98 4.53 18.03
C TYR A 4 -2.34 3.14 18.25
N HIS A 5 -1.75 2.91 19.42
CA HIS A 5 -1.16 1.61 19.75
C HIS A 5 -2.19 0.51 19.86
N ARG A 6 -3.36 0.77 20.48
CA ARG A 6 -4.47 -0.19 20.51
C ARG A 6 -5.00 -0.50 19.12
N GLY A 7 -5.14 0.52 18.28
CA GLY A 7 -5.53 0.34 16.89
C GLY A 7 -4.60 -0.57 16.10
N ARG A 8 -3.29 -0.43 16.31
CA ARG A 8 -2.28 -1.34 15.72
C ARG A 8 -2.40 -2.78 16.23
N ILE A 9 -2.66 -2.96 17.52
CA ILE A 9 -2.86 -4.29 18.10
C ILE A 9 -4.10 -4.95 17.50
N TYR A 10 -5.22 -4.23 17.46
CA TYR A 10 -6.46 -4.75 16.88
C TYR A 10 -6.33 -5.06 15.38
N GLU A 11 -5.59 -4.26 14.64
CA GLU A 11 -5.30 -4.54 13.22
C GLU A 11 -4.48 -5.84 13.07
N TYR A 12 -3.47 -6.02 13.89
CA TYR A 12 -2.68 -7.26 13.92
C TYR A 12 -3.53 -8.49 14.28
N GLU A 13 -4.47 -8.33 15.22
CA GLU A 13 -5.44 -9.36 15.61
C GLU A 13 -6.57 -9.55 14.57
N LYS A 14 -6.56 -8.78 13.48
CA LYS A 14 -7.62 -8.75 12.45
C LYS A 14 -9.00 -8.38 12.99
N ASN A 15 -9.04 -7.67 14.10
CA ASN A 15 -10.26 -7.04 14.63
C ASN A 15 -10.39 -5.64 14.03
N TYR A 16 -10.77 -5.60 12.76
CA TYR A 16 -10.75 -4.37 11.96
C TYR A 16 -11.76 -3.31 12.44
N GLU A 17 -12.90 -3.73 13.01
CA GLU A 17 -13.87 -2.79 13.57
C GLU A 17 -13.30 -2.06 14.79
N ALA A 18 -12.72 -2.78 15.74
CA ALA A 18 -12.06 -2.19 16.90
C ALA A 18 -10.84 -1.34 16.50
N ALA A 19 -10.05 -1.83 15.54
CA ALA A 19 -8.93 -1.07 14.97
C ALA A 19 -9.39 0.27 14.40
N ARG A 20 -10.44 0.25 13.56
CA ARG A 20 -11.01 1.46 12.97
C ARG A 20 -11.43 2.47 14.03
N ASP A 21 -12.14 2.04 15.06
CA ASP A 21 -12.69 2.92 16.08
C ASP A 21 -11.58 3.58 16.92
N GLU A 22 -10.56 2.82 17.31
CA GLU A 22 -9.38 3.35 18.02
C GLU A 22 -8.55 4.31 17.13
N LEU A 23 -8.36 3.98 15.85
CA LEU A 23 -7.60 4.82 14.94
C LEU A 23 -8.32 6.12 14.58
N LYS A 24 -9.65 6.12 14.49
CA LYS A 24 -10.44 7.35 14.36
C LYS A 24 -10.23 8.26 15.55
N THR A 25 -10.26 7.72 16.76
CA THR A 25 -9.99 8.48 17.98
C THR A 25 -8.56 9.03 17.97
N ALA A 26 -7.58 8.24 17.55
CA ALA A 26 -6.18 8.70 17.45
C ALA A 26 -6.04 9.85 16.43
N MET A 27 -6.73 9.75 15.29
CA MET A 27 -6.75 10.81 14.26
C MET A 27 -7.37 12.10 14.80
N GLU A 28 -8.49 12.03 15.54
CA GLU A 28 -9.12 13.18 16.19
C GLU A 28 -8.22 13.83 17.25
N GLN A 29 -7.31 13.06 17.83
CA GLN A 29 -6.28 13.54 18.77
C GLN A 29 -5.04 14.12 18.06
N GLY A 30 -5.04 14.20 16.73
CA GLY A 30 -3.99 14.80 15.93
C GLY A 30 -2.85 13.85 15.52
N TYR A 31 -3.03 12.54 15.65
CA TYR A 31 -2.09 11.55 15.15
C TYR A 31 -2.26 11.36 13.64
N GLU A 32 -1.42 12.03 12.85
CA GLU A 32 -1.49 11.96 11.38
C GLU A 32 -1.23 10.54 10.84
N ASP A 33 -0.28 9.82 11.43
CA ASP A 33 0.02 8.44 11.04
C ASP A 33 -1.17 7.48 11.21
N ALA A 34 -2.15 7.84 12.05
CA ALA A 34 -3.38 7.07 12.17
C ALA A 34 -4.18 7.01 10.87
N MET A 35 -4.05 8.01 10.00
CA MET A 35 -4.71 8.01 8.68
C MET A 35 -4.17 6.91 7.76
N LEU A 36 -2.84 6.70 7.77
CA LEU A 36 -2.22 5.65 6.96
C LEU A 36 -2.67 4.26 7.39
N LEU A 37 -2.70 4.03 8.70
CA LEU A 37 -3.11 2.75 9.26
C LEU A 37 -4.63 2.54 9.08
N LEU A 38 -5.42 3.59 9.26
CA LEU A 38 -6.87 3.55 9.05
C LEU A 38 -7.20 3.29 7.57
N GLY A 39 -6.46 3.87 6.64
CA GLY A 39 -6.58 3.57 5.22
C GLY A 39 -6.37 2.08 4.93
N ARG A 40 -5.34 1.48 5.52
CA ARG A 40 -5.08 0.04 5.40
C ARG A 40 -6.20 -0.80 6.02
N VAL A 41 -6.68 -0.43 7.20
CA VAL A 41 -7.80 -1.12 7.86
C VAL A 41 -9.06 -1.07 6.98
N TYR A 42 -9.37 0.08 6.37
CA TYR A 42 -10.50 0.16 5.45
C TYR A 42 -10.35 -0.73 4.21
N LEU A 43 -9.13 -0.89 3.66
CA LEU A 43 -8.90 -1.83 2.56
C LEU A 43 -9.14 -3.28 2.99
N GLU A 44 -8.70 -3.66 4.21
CA GLU A 44 -8.98 -4.99 4.78
C GLU A 44 -10.50 -5.22 5.02
N MET A 45 -11.24 -4.15 5.26
CA MET A 45 -12.70 -4.17 5.34
C MET A 45 -13.41 -4.07 3.98
N GLU A 46 -12.66 -4.12 2.88
CA GLU A 46 -13.17 -3.96 1.51
C GLU A 46 -13.86 -2.60 1.25
N ASP A 47 -13.49 -1.58 2.03
CA ASP A 47 -13.99 -0.20 1.89
C ASP A 47 -12.94 0.70 1.22
N SER A 48 -12.75 0.50 -0.08
CA SER A 48 -11.81 1.30 -0.89
C SER A 48 -12.12 2.81 -0.87
N PRO A 49 -13.38 3.28 -0.95
CA PRO A 49 -13.66 4.72 -0.89
C PRO A 49 -13.19 5.38 0.41
N SER A 50 -13.43 4.75 1.57
CA SER A 50 -12.98 5.28 2.86
C SER A 50 -11.45 5.25 2.98
N ALA A 51 -10.81 4.16 2.51
CA ALA A 51 -9.35 4.05 2.46
C ALA A 51 -8.74 5.18 1.62
N ARG A 52 -9.27 5.42 0.44
CA ARG A 52 -8.84 6.49 -0.46
C ARG A 52 -8.93 7.86 0.20
N SER A 53 -10.02 8.15 0.91
CA SER A 53 -10.19 9.41 1.63
C SER A 53 -9.09 9.62 2.68
N MET A 54 -8.71 8.57 3.41
CA MET A 54 -7.65 8.66 4.43
C MET A 54 -6.30 8.99 3.80
N TYR A 55 -5.93 8.31 2.72
CA TYR A 55 -4.66 8.57 2.04
C TYR A 55 -4.62 9.96 1.39
N GLN A 56 -5.72 10.41 0.79
CA GLN A 56 -5.82 11.75 0.21
C GLN A 56 -5.73 12.85 1.28
N GLU A 57 -6.37 12.66 2.44
CA GLU A 57 -6.28 13.58 3.55
C GLU A 57 -4.85 13.64 4.12
N TYR A 58 -4.18 12.50 4.24
CA TYR A 58 -2.79 12.44 4.66
C TYR A 58 -1.87 13.25 3.73
N LEU A 59 -2.04 13.13 2.40
CA LEU A 59 -1.26 13.89 1.42
C LEU A 59 -1.46 15.41 1.51
N GLN A 60 -2.59 15.86 2.04
CA GLN A 60 -2.82 17.30 2.25
C GLN A 60 -2.12 17.84 3.51
N LYS A 61 -1.79 16.97 4.45
CA LYS A 61 -1.25 17.34 5.76
C LYS A 61 0.25 17.04 5.90
N SER A 62 0.74 16.04 5.21
CA SER A 62 2.11 15.55 5.33
C SER A 62 2.95 15.87 4.09
N GLU A 63 4.20 16.25 4.32
CA GLU A 63 5.21 16.41 3.26
C GLU A 63 5.79 15.06 2.79
N GLN A 64 5.57 13.98 3.55
CA GLN A 64 6.05 12.63 3.25
C GLN A 64 4.94 11.77 2.67
N GLY A 65 4.81 11.78 1.36
CA GLY A 65 3.69 11.19 0.65
C GLY A 65 3.84 9.73 0.22
N ALA A 66 5.04 9.14 0.27
CA ALA A 66 5.31 7.81 -0.32
C ALA A 66 4.36 6.71 0.14
N LYS A 67 4.11 6.61 1.46
CA LYS A 67 3.17 5.63 2.03
C LYS A 67 1.73 5.85 1.57
N ALA A 68 1.30 7.09 1.50
CA ALA A 68 -0.05 7.44 1.04
C ALA A 68 -0.23 7.18 -0.46
N TYR A 69 0.76 7.48 -1.29
CA TYR A 69 0.73 7.11 -2.71
C TYR A 69 0.68 5.59 -2.91
N ASN A 70 1.43 4.84 -2.12
CA ASN A 70 1.34 3.37 -2.15
C ASN A 70 -0.05 2.88 -1.73
N GLY A 71 -0.64 3.49 -0.72
CA GLY A 71 -2.02 3.20 -0.29
C GLY A 71 -3.06 3.51 -1.38
N LEU A 72 -2.94 4.66 -2.05
CA LEU A 72 -3.79 5.01 -3.19
C LEU A 72 -3.63 4.02 -4.35
N ALA A 73 -2.41 3.59 -4.64
CA ALA A 73 -2.16 2.56 -5.65
C ALA A 73 -2.84 1.22 -5.28
N MET A 74 -2.83 0.83 -4.02
CA MET A 74 -3.55 -0.37 -3.55
C MET A 74 -5.06 -0.22 -3.71
N CYS A 75 -5.64 0.95 -3.42
CA CYS A 75 -7.04 1.25 -3.71
C CYS A 75 -7.36 1.12 -5.20
N ASP A 76 -6.48 1.65 -6.05
CA ASP A 76 -6.65 1.60 -7.50
C ASP A 76 -6.57 0.16 -8.03
N ILE A 77 -5.65 -0.66 -7.53
CA ILE A 77 -5.55 -2.09 -7.87
C ILE A 77 -6.83 -2.82 -7.45
N TYR A 78 -7.32 -2.57 -6.24
CA TYR A 78 -8.57 -3.14 -5.75
C TYR A 78 -9.76 -2.78 -6.63
N ASP A 79 -9.82 -1.54 -7.09
CA ASP A 79 -10.90 -1.01 -7.94
C ASP A 79 -10.72 -1.36 -9.43
N GLY A 80 -9.62 -2.01 -9.81
CA GLY A 80 -9.31 -2.36 -11.20
C GLY A 80 -8.77 -1.20 -12.05
N ALA A 81 -8.38 -0.09 -11.44
CA ALA A 81 -7.83 1.09 -12.11
C ALA A 81 -6.29 1.03 -12.19
N TYR A 82 -5.77 0.05 -12.92
CA TYR A 82 -4.34 -0.29 -12.90
C TYR A 82 -3.43 0.82 -13.44
N ASP A 83 -3.86 1.58 -14.43
CA ASP A 83 -3.08 2.71 -14.94
C ASP A 83 -2.95 3.83 -13.89
N SER A 84 -4.03 4.12 -13.18
CA SER A 84 -4.01 5.05 -12.04
C SER A 84 -3.11 4.54 -10.92
N ALA A 85 -3.13 3.24 -10.63
CA ALA A 85 -2.22 2.62 -9.66
C ALA A 85 -0.75 2.87 -10.04
N LEU A 86 -0.39 2.67 -11.31
CA LEU A 86 0.98 2.92 -11.80
C LEU A 86 1.38 4.40 -11.70
N GLU A 87 0.45 5.32 -11.94
CA GLU A 87 0.70 6.76 -11.75
C GLU A 87 0.97 7.10 -10.27
N ASN A 88 0.16 6.58 -9.34
CA ASN A 88 0.37 6.77 -7.92
C ASN A 88 1.70 6.16 -7.44
N ILE A 89 2.06 4.98 -7.92
CA ILE A 89 3.36 4.34 -7.62
C ILE A 89 4.50 5.23 -8.11
N ALA A 90 4.41 5.77 -9.32
CA ALA A 90 5.42 6.68 -9.86
C ALA A 90 5.57 7.94 -9.00
N GLN A 91 4.48 8.50 -8.49
CA GLN A 91 4.54 9.63 -7.55
C GLN A 91 5.22 9.24 -6.24
N GLY A 92 4.88 8.08 -5.67
CA GLY A 92 5.51 7.58 -4.45
C GLY A 92 7.02 7.35 -4.61
N LEU A 93 7.45 6.80 -5.74
CA LEU A 93 8.87 6.56 -6.03
C LEU A 93 9.69 7.86 -6.18
N LYS A 94 9.08 8.96 -6.61
CA LYS A 94 9.74 10.28 -6.68
C LYS A 94 10.14 10.84 -5.32
N GLU A 95 9.51 10.38 -4.24
CA GLU A 95 9.84 10.77 -2.87
C GLU A 95 11.20 10.22 -2.39
N ASN A 96 11.77 9.24 -3.10
CA ASN A 96 13.05 8.60 -2.77
C ASN A 96 13.13 8.04 -1.34
N SER A 97 12.00 7.60 -0.79
CA SER A 97 11.95 6.95 0.52
C SER A 97 12.45 5.52 0.42
N LYS A 98 13.62 5.24 0.96
CA LYS A 98 14.19 3.88 0.97
C LYS A 98 13.34 2.88 1.75
N GLU A 99 12.64 3.34 2.79
CA GLU A 99 11.74 2.51 3.59
C GLU A 99 10.53 2.04 2.77
N ASP A 100 10.01 2.90 1.89
CA ASP A 100 8.78 2.66 1.14
C ASP A 100 9.02 2.11 -0.27
N GLU A 101 10.25 2.18 -0.77
CA GLU A 101 10.62 1.79 -2.14
C GLU A 101 10.26 0.33 -2.44
N GLN A 102 10.57 -0.58 -1.53
CA GLN A 102 10.30 -2.02 -1.73
C GLN A 102 8.82 -2.29 -1.95
N GLY A 103 7.95 -1.73 -1.13
CA GLY A 103 6.50 -1.88 -1.25
C GLY A 103 5.96 -1.28 -2.55
N LEU A 104 6.44 -0.11 -2.95
CA LEU A 104 6.07 0.55 -4.19
C LEU A 104 6.48 -0.27 -5.43
N LEU A 105 7.72 -0.76 -5.47
CA LEU A 105 8.21 -1.59 -6.57
C LEU A 105 7.47 -2.92 -6.67
N TYR A 106 7.14 -3.54 -5.53
CA TYR A 106 6.35 -4.77 -5.53
C TYR A 106 4.93 -4.52 -6.06
N ASN A 107 4.26 -3.47 -5.62
CA ASN A 107 2.93 -3.12 -6.11
C ASN A 107 2.92 -2.70 -7.59
N GLU A 108 4.01 -2.16 -8.10
CA GLU A 108 4.17 -1.91 -9.54
C GLU A 108 4.11 -3.22 -10.34
N ILE A 109 4.81 -4.26 -9.88
CA ILE A 109 4.76 -5.58 -10.50
C ILE A 109 3.34 -6.14 -10.46
N VAL A 110 2.68 -6.08 -9.30
CA VAL A 110 1.30 -6.54 -9.10
C VAL A 110 0.33 -5.81 -10.06
N ALA A 111 0.49 -4.51 -10.23
CA ALA A 111 -0.34 -3.73 -11.16
C ALA A 111 -0.19 -4.20 -12.62
N TYR A 112 1.03 -4.48 -13.07
CA TYR A 112 1.28 -5.03 -14.40
C TYR A 112 0.74 -6.45 -14.57
N GLU A 113 0.79 -7.29 -13.54
CA GLU A 113 0.20 -8.63 -13.55
C GLU A 113 -1.32 -8.58 -13.72
N TYR A 114 -2.01 -7.76 -12.94
CA TYR A 114 -3.46 -7.57 -13.07
C TYR A 114 -3.84 -6.96 -14.41
N LYS A 115 -3.00 -6.10 -14.95
CA LYS A 115 -3.15 -5.55 -16.29
C LYS A 115 -2.91 -6.58 -17.40
N ARG A 116 -2.39 -7.76 -17.01
CA ARG A 116 -1.98 -8.86 -17.90
C ARG A 116 -0.80 -8.54 -18.81
N ASP A 117 -0.04 -7.51 -18.47
CA ASP A 117 1.25 -7.22 -19.10
C ASP A 117 2.36 -8.03 -18.41
N PHE A 118 2.33 -9.32 -18.65
CA PHE A 118 3.27 -10.25 -18.03
C PHE A 118 4.72 -10.05 -18.49
N ALA A 119 4.93 -9.54 -19.69
CA ALA A 119 6.28 -9.24 -20.18
C ALA A 119 6.95 -8.15 -19.33
N THR A 120 6.24 -7.04 -19.08
CA THR A 120 6.74 -5.96 -18.22
C THR A 120 6.84 -6.42 -16.76
N ALA A 121 5.87 -7.17 -16.26
CA ALA A 121 5.91 -7.72 -14.90
C ALA A 121 7.14 -8.59 -14.65
N LYS A 122 7.50 -9.47 -15.60
CA LYS A 122 8.71 -10.31 -15.52
C LYS A 122 10.00 -9.50 -15.49
N GLU A 123 10.10 -8.48 -16.33
CA GLU A 123 11.28 -7.61 -16.39
C GLU A 123 11.47 -6.87 -15.06
N LYS A 124 10.39 -6.30 -14.53
CA LYS A 124 10.41 -5.61 -13.24
C LYS A 124 10.69 -6.55 -12.07
N MET A 125 10.13 -7.76 -12.09
CA MET A 125 10.40 -8.78 -11.08
C MET A 125 11.89 -9.19 -11.07
N LYS A 126 12.50 -9.30 -12.22
CA LYS A 126 13.94 -9.59 -12.32
C LYS A 126 14.77 -8.51 -11.62
N THR A 127 14.51 -7.23 -11.95
CA THR A 127 15.18 -6.09 -11.32
C THR A 127 14.90 -6.01 -9.83
N TYR A 128 13.67 -6.27 -9.41
CA TYR A 128 13.27 -6.30 -8.00
C TYR A 128 14.07 -7.35 -7.21
N LEU A 129 14.20 -8.59 -7.72
CA LEU A 129 14.92 -9.66 -7.07
C LEU A 129 16.45 -9.47 -7.05
N GLU A 130 17.01 -8.64 -7.92
CA GLU A 130 18.41 -8.21 -7.84
C GLU A 130 18.65 -7.33 -6.60
N GLN A 131 17.65 -6.52 -6.19
CA GLN A 131 17.71 -5.67 -5.00
C GLN A 131 17.27 -6.40 -3.73
N TYR A 132 16.27 -7.26 -3.83
CA TYR A 132 15.63 -7.96 -2.71
C TYR A 132 15.61 -9.47 -2.93
N PRO A 133 16.79 -10.14 -2.99
CA PRO A 133 16.89 -11.55 -3.39
C PRO A 133 16.30 -12.53 -2.36
N GLU A 134 16.06 -12.10 -1.14
CA GLU A 134 15.52 -12.92 -0.04
C GLU A 134 14.02 -12.73 0.19
N ASP A 135 13.35 -11.92 -0.63
CA ASP A 135 11.89 -11.72 -0.52
C ASP A 135 11.15 -12.98 -0.99
N GLU A 136 10.71 -13.79 -0.02
CA GLU A 136 10.03 -15.06 -0.28
C GLU A 136 8.73 -14.91 -1.07
N ALA A 137 7.98 -13.82 -0.84
CA ALA A 137 6.75 -13.55 -1.58
C ALA A 137 7.06 -13.26 -3.05
N ALA A 138 8.09 -12.45 -3.32
CA ALA A 138 8.55 -12.16 -4.67
C ALA A 138 9.11 -13.38 -5.38
N LEU A 139 9.83 -14.25 -4.69
CA LEU A 139 10.33 -15.49 -5.26
C LEU A 139 9.18 -16.42 -5.69
N ARG A 140 8.14 -16.55 -4.89
CA ARG A 140 6.94 -17.33 -5.26
C ARG A 140 6.21 -16.71 -6.46
N GLU A 141 6.07 -15.39 -6.48
CA GLU A 141 5.43 -14.69 -7.59
C GLU A 141 6.24 -14.80 -8.89
N ASN A 142 7.57 -14.78 -8.78
CA ASN A 142 8.44 -15.01 -9.94
C ASN A 142 8.27 -16.40 -10.56
N GLU A 143 8.04 -17.44 -9.74
CA GLU A 143 7.70 -18.78 -10.23
C GLU A 143 6.38 -18.77 -11.01
N PHE A 144 5.37 -18.08 -10.48
CA PHE A 144 4.09 -17.90 -11.17
C PHE A 144 4.28 -17.18 -12.52
N LEU A 145 5.02 -16.07 -12.54
CA LEU A 145 5.30 -15.30 -13.75
C LEU A 145 6.09 -16.10 -14.80
N SER A 146 6.95 -17.01 -14.37
CA SER A 146 7.76 -17.83 -15.29
C SER A 146 6.93 -18.72 -16.20
N THR A 147 5.67 -18.99 -15.82
CA THR A 147 4.74 -19.83 -16.57
C THR A 147 3.78 -19.04 -17.50
N ARG A 148 3.93 -17.73 -17.60
CA ARG A 148 3.03 -16.83 -18.37
C ARG A 148 3.63 -16.36 -19.67
#